data_6069bf7ae5d20f898b50052201dee406
#
_entry.id   6069bf7ae5d20f898b50052201dee406
#
_cell.length_a   1.000
_cell.length_b   1.000
_cell.length_c   1.000
_cell.angle_alpha   90.00
_cell.angle_beta   90.00
_cell.angle_gamma   90.00
#
_symmetry.space_group_name_H-M   'P 1'
#
loop_
_entity.id
_entity.type
_entity.pdbx_description
1 polymer ?
#
loop_
_entity_poly.entity_id
_entity_poly.type
_entity_poly.pdbx_seq_one_letter_code
_entity_poly.pdbx_strand_id
1 'polypeptide(L)'
;MTIMLNFPIETPGELPVYNWHPSVLAKANASSEYLAYLLREHIVLNQGESDEDLRRWIKTDLVRGRLGIHDALEVEINALASNPDAAIHAFARMVSLRARIGWSTHGHSAVDVNVYSSGGPGTEKIRGNVENTDVGKFLREYLEVDVDEITKELRQKMKVGTPPISAEGIAFQGHPLEWLMEGEKRA
;
A
#
# COMPACT_ATOMS: atom_id res chain seq x y z
N MET A 1 -5.08 -10.42 -8.29
CA MET A 1 -5.82 -9.99 -7.08
C MET A 1 -7.31 -10.23 -7.33
N THR A 2 -7.90 -11.21 -6.64
CA THR A 2 -9.32 -11.54 -6.82
C THR A 2 -10.11 -10.83 -5.73
N ILE A 3 -10.99 -9.91 -6.14
CA ILE A 3 -11.93 -9.27 -5.23
C ILE A 3 -13.12 -10.22 -5.07
N MET A 4 -13.32 -10.74 -3.86
CA MET A 4 -14.54 -11.47 -3.53
C MET A 4 -15.50 -10.53 -2.82
N LEU A 5 -16.65 -10.30 -3.42
CA LEU A 5 -17.74 -9.56 -2.80
C LEU A 5 -18.42 -10.47 -1.79
N ASN A 6 -18.49 -10.03 -0.55
CA ASN A 6 -19.13 -10.80 0.50
C ASN A 6 -20.66 -10.66 0.39
N PHE A 7 -21.37 -11.78 0.34
CA PHE A 7 -22.83 -11.82 0.23
C PHE A 7 -23.42 -12.12 1.63
N PRO A 8 -24.11 -11.19 2.27
CA PRO A 8 -24.98 -11.60 3.34
C PRO A 8 -26.21 -12.30 2.72
N ILE A 9 -26.35 -13.58 3.01
CA ILE A 9 -27.64 -14.27 2.83
C ILE A 9 -28.48 -13.84 4.03
N GLU A 10 -29.27 -12.80 3.86
CA GLU A 10 -30.06 -12.25 4.97
C GLU A 10 -31.35 -13.04 5.19
N THR A 11 -31.86 -13.77 4.17
CA THR A 11 -33.08 -14.56 4.24
C THR A 11 -33.00 -15.83 3.39
N PRO A 12 -33.42 -17.00 3.88
CA PRO A 12 -33.51 -18.21 3.07
C PRO A 12 -34.49 -18.02 1.91
N GLY A 13 -33.99 -18.14 0.67
CA GLY A 13 -34.81 -18.03 -0.54
C GLY A 13 -34.66 -16.70 -1.29
N GLU A 14 -33.95 -15.72 -0.76
CA GLU A 14 -33.60 -14.52 -1.51
C GLU A 14 -32.33 -14.74 -2.34
N LEU A 15 -32.30 -14.15 -3.53
CA LEU A 15 -31.09 -14.17 -4.35
C LEU A 15 -30.01 -13.30 -3.69
N PRO A 16 -28.75 -13.73 -3.69
CA PRO A 16 -27.65 -12.93 -3.15
C PRO A 16 -27.53 -11.60 -3.89
N VAL A 17 -27.57 -10.50 -3.15
CA VAL A 17 -27.39 -9.15 -3.70
C VAL A 17 -25.93 -8.74 -3.54
N TYR A 18 -25.33 -8.29 -4.65
CA TYR A 18 -23.99 -7.72 -4.63
C TYR A 18 -24.03 -6.32 -4.00
N ASN A 19 -23.56 -6.22 -2.78
CA ASN A 19 -23.44 -4.95 -2.09
C ASN A 19 -21.98 -4.55 -1.98
N TRP A 20 -21.61 -3.47 -2.67
CA TRP A 20 -20.32 -2.83 -2.56
C TRP A 20 -20.50 -1.39 -2.09
N HIS A 21 -19.68 -0.94 -1.16
CA HIS A 21 -19.75 0.40 -0.58
C HIS A 21 -18.52 1.25 -0.95
N PRO A 22 -18.44 1.79 -2.20
CA PRO A 22 -17.30 2.59 -2.64
C PRO A 22 -17.09 3.86 -1.82
N SER A 23 -18.14 4.38 -1.20
CA SER A 23 -18.08 5.56 -0.35
C SER A 23 -17.16 5.38 0.88
N VAL A 24 -16.93 4.15 1.30
CA VAL A 24 -15.96 3.84 2.39
C VAL A 24 -14.54 4.14 1.90
N LEU A 25 -14.20 3.69 0.69
CA LEU A 25 -12.89 3.96 0.09
C LEU A 25 -12.70 5.46 -0.17
N ALA A 26 -13.74 6.15 -0.64
CA ALA A 26 -13.68 7.58 -0.93
C ALA A 26 -13.45 8.48 0.30
N LYS A 27 -13.73 7.97 1.51
CA LYS A 27 -13.48 8.70 2.76
C LYS A 27 -12.05 8.55 3.26
N ALA A 28 -11.35 7.49 2.86
CA ALA A 28 -9.98 7.26 3.28
C ALA A 28 -9.02 8.21 2.54
N ASN A 29 -8.21 8.94 3.29
CA ASN A 29 -7.23 9.90 2.75
C ASN A 29 -5.77 9.48 3.04
N ALA A 30 -5.56 8.26 3.54
CA ALA A 30 -4.25 7.70 3.82
C ALA A 30 -4.24 6.20 3.53
N SER A 31 -3.09 5.68 3.08
CA SER A 31 -2.90 4.24 2.90
C SER A 31 -2.67 3.53 4.24
N SER A 32 -2.89 2.22 4.27
CA SER A 32 -2.65 1.39 5.46
C SER A 32 -1.18 1.40 5.88
N GLU A 33 -0.26 1.46 4.93
CA GLU A 33 1.18 1.56 5.16
C GLU A 33 1.55 2.88 5.85
N TYR A 34 1.02 3.99 5.34
CA TYR A 34 1.27 5.30 5.93
C TYR A 34 0.69 5.42 7.34
N LEU A 35 -0.50 4.86 7.57
CA LEU A 35 -1.11 4.83 8.91
C LEU A 35 -0.30 3.97 9.90
N ALA A 36 0.22 2.84 9.44
CA ALA A 36 1.10 2.00 10.25
C ALA A 36 2.42 2.70 10.58
N TYR A 37 2.96 3.47 9.63
CA TYR A 37 4.11 4.33 9.88
C TYR A 37 3.80 5.36 10.96
N LEU A 38 2.72 6.14 10.83
CA LEU A 38 2.31 7.14 11.81
C LEU A 38 2.09 6.55 13.20
N LEU A 39 1.50 5.34 13.28
CA LEU A 39 1.29 4.65 14.55
C LEU A 39 2.62 4.33 15.24
N ARG A 40 3.57 3.75 14.51
CA ARG A 40 4.89 3.43 15.06
C ARG A 40 5.66 4.68 15.46
N GLU A 41 5.65 5.72 14.64
CA GLU A 41 6.27 7.01 14.95
C GLU A 41 5.68 7.61 16.23
N HIS A 42 4.35 7.61 16.36
CA HIS A 42 3.68 8.11 17.56
C HIS A 42 4.11 7.36 18.81
N ILE A 43 4.15 6.03 18.76
CA ILE A 43 4.59 5.20 19.91
C ILE A 43 6.04 5.51 20.29
N VAL A 44 6.93 5.71 19.32
CA VAL A 44 8.34 6.02 19.59
C VAL A 44 8.51 7.41 20.20
N LEU A 45 7.76 8.40 19.73
CA LEU A 45 7.87 9.79 20.18
C LEU A 45 7.19 10.03 21.52
N ASN A 46 6.17 9.25 21.87
CA ASN A 46 5.37 9.44 23.08
C ASN A 46 5.59 8.31 24.10
N GLN A 47 6.85 7.95 24.36
CA GLN A 47 7.21 6.95 25.36
C GLN A 47 6.72 7.37 26.75
N GLY A 48 5.80 6.59 27.32
CA GLY A 48 5.16 6.91 28.62
C GLY A 48 3.72 7.41 28.50
N GLU A 49 3.19 7.54 27.29
CA GLU A 49 1.77 7.74 27.07
C GLU A 49 0.97 6.56 27.67
N SER A 50 -0.22 6.85 28.22
CA SER A 50 -1.07 5.78 28.71
C SER A 50 -1.69 4.99 27.57
N ASP A 51 -1.94 3.71 27.79
CA ASP A 51 -2.64 2.86 26.82
C ASP A 51 -4.02 3.41 26.42
N GLU A 52 -4.68 4.14 27.32
CA GLU A 52 -5.97 4.77 27.04
C GLU A 52 -5.81 5.96 26.10
N ASP A 53 -4.79 6.78 26.29
CA ASP A 53 -4.51 7.91 25.42
C ASP A 53 -4.08 7.47 24.03
N LEU A 54 -3.21 6.45 23.93
CA LEU A 54 -2.83 5.83 22.66
C LEU A 54 -4.07 5.31 21.91
N ARG A 55 -4.95 4.55 22.56
CA ARG A 55 -6.19 4.06 21.94
C ARG A 55 -7.11 5.20 21.49
N ARG A 56 -7.22 6.24 22.29
CA ARG A 56 -7.99 7.44 21.94
C ARG A 56 -7.44 8.10 20.69
N TRP A 57 -6.12 8.30 20.64
CA TRP A 57 -5.46 8.88 19.48
C TRP A 57 -5.62 8.00 18.23
N ILE A 58 -5.40 6.69 18.31
CA ILE A 58 -5.65 5.77 17.19
C ILE A 58 -7.09 5.93 16.67
N LYS A 59 -8.07 5.95 17.56
CA LYS A 59 -9.49 6.05 17.21
C LYS A 59 -9.84 7.38 16.56
N THR A 60 -9.34 8.50 17.10
CA THR A 60 -9.70 9.84 16.63
C THR A 60 -8.90 10.28 15.42
N ASP A 61 -7.60 10.12 15.44
CA ASP A 61 -6.70 10.70 14.46
C ASP A 61 -6.50 9.76 13.27
N LEU A 62 -6.23 8.48 13.50
CA LEU A 62 -5.98 7.55 12.43
C LEU A 62 -7.28 7.00 11.84
N VAL A 63 -8.13 6.39 12.67
CA VAL A 63 -9.29 5.65 12.18
C VAL A 63 -10.41 6.61 11.74
N ARG A 64 -10.77 7.56 12.58
CA ARG A 64 -11.81 8.54 12.23
C ARG A 64 -11.29 9.61 11.30
N GLY A 65 -10.12 10.19 11.61
CA GLY A 65 -9.57 11.33 10.88
C GLY A 65 -9.03 10.97 9.50
N ARG A 66 -8.39 9.80 9.37
CA ARG A 66 -7.74 9.40 8.11
C ARG A 66 -8.52 8.39 7.30
N LEU A 67 -9.22 7.44 7.93
CA LEU A 67 -10.04 6.46 7.22
C LEU A 67 -11.52 6.85 7.11
N GLY A 68 -11.97 7.87 7.86
CA GLY A 68 -13.38 8.28 7.90
C GLY A 68 -14.29 7.23 8.52
N ILE A 69 -13.76 6.35 9.37
CA ILE A 69 -14.50 5.28 10.04
C ILE A 69 -15.00 5.78 11.39
N HIS A 70 -16.31 5.85 11.56
CA HIS A 70 -16.96 6.35 12.78
C HIS A 70 -17.52 5.24 13.69
N ASP A 71 -17.63 4.03 13.17
CA ASP A 71 -18.19 2.84 13.80
C ASP A 71 -17.11 1.80 14.16
N ALA A 72 -15.88 2.26 14.40
CA ALA A 72 -14.79 1.37 14.78
C ALA A 72 -15.12 0.65 16.10
N LEU A 73 -14.92 -0.66 16.10
CA LEU A 73 -15.11 -1.50 17.28
C LEU A 73 -13.91 -1.37 18.22
N GLU A 74 -14.14 -1.47 19.51
CA GLU A 74 -13.05 -1.43 20.50
C GLU A 74 -12.03 -2.56 20.28
N VAL A 75 -12.45 -3.72 19.78
CA VAL A 75 -11.55 -4.82 19.44
C VAL A 75 -10.60 -4.45 18.30
N GLU A 76 -11.03 -3.65 17.33
CA GLU A 76 -10.20 -3.16 16.23
C GLU A 76 -9.14 -2.19 16.74
N ILE A 77 -9.53 -1.25 17.60
CA ILE A 77 -8.63 -0.27 18.22
C ILE A 77 -7.60 -0.97 19.12
N ASN A 78 -8.07 -1.92 19.95
CA ASN A 78 -7.18 -2.70 20.80
C ASN A 78 -6.17 -3.54 20.01
N ALA A 79 -6.56 -4.11 18.87
CA ALA A 79 -5.66 -4.85 18.00
C ALA A 79 -4.53 -3.96 17.44
N LEU A 80 -4.85 -2.73 17.04
CA LEU A 80 -3.87 -1.75 16.57
C LEU A 80 -2.89 -1.32 17.67
N ALA A 81 -3.40 -1.07 18.87
CA ALA A 81 -2.58 -0.66 20.00
C ALA A 81 -1.66 -1.79 20.51
N SER A 82 -2.18 -3.03 20.53
CA SER A 82 -1.45 -4.19 21.08
C SER A 82 -0.44 -4.78 20.10
N ASN A 83 -0.64 -4.63 18.79
CA ASN A 83 0.24 -5.20 17.76
C ASN A 83 0.45 -4.21 16.59
N PRO A 84 1.29 -3.17 16.80
CA PRO A 84 1.61 -2.19 15.77
C PRO A 84 2.28 -2.78 14.52
N ASP A 85 2.92 -3.94 14.63
CA ASP A 85 3.56 -4.61 13.51
C ASP A 85 2.56 -5.17 12.50
N ALA A 86 1.38 -5.57 12.97
CA ALA A 86 0.29 -6.02 12.11
C ALA A 86 -0.64 -4.86 11.65
N ALA A 87 -0.33 -3.61 11.98
CA ALA A 87 -1.21 -2.47 11.74
C ALA A 87 -1.58 -2.27 10.27
N ILE A 88 -0.65 -2.54 9.33
CA ILE A 88 -0.93 -2.45 7.88
C ILE A 88 -2.17 -3.29 7.54
N HIS A 89 -2.15 -4.56 7.93
CA HIS A 89 -3.27 -5.47 7.65
C HIS A 89 -4.53 -5.11 8.44
N ALA A 90 -4.38 -4.63 9.66
CA ALA A 90 -5.50 -4.23 10.50
C ALA A 90 -6.25 -3.03 9.90
N PHE A 91 -5.55 -1.96 9.50
CA PHE A 91 -6.17 -0.81 8.82
C PHE A 91 -6.81 -1.20 7.49
N ALA A 92 -6.10 -1.98 6.65
CA ALA A 92 -6.64 -2.46 5.38
C ALA A 92 -7.91 -3.29 5.57
N ARG A 93 -7.95 -4.16 6.59
CA ARG A 93 -9.12 -4.97 6.94
C ARG A 93 -10.30 -4.11 7.39
N MET A 94 -10.08 -3.08 8.21
CA MET A 94 -11.15 -2.18 8.68
C MET A 94 -11.89 -1.54 7.51
N VAL A 95 -11.16 -1.06 6.50
CA VAL A 95 -11.73 -0.48 5.28
C VAL A 95 -12.40 -1.54 4.43
N SER A 96 -11.71 -2.66 4.17
CA SER A 96 -12.22 -3.72 3.29
C SER A 96 -13.52 -4.33 3.78
N LEU A 97 -13.65 -4.60 5.08
CA LEU A 97 -14.87 -5.16 5.65
C LEU A 97 -16.06 -4.21 5.49
N ARG A 98 -15.86 -2.90 5.73
CA ARG A 98 -16.91 -1.89 5.59
C ARG A 98 -17.26 -1.61 4.13
N ALA A 99 -16.28 -1.69 3.24
CA ALA A 99 -16.51 -1.61 1.80
C ALA A 99 -17.11 -2.90 1.21
N ARG A 100 -17.19 -3.96 1.99
CA ARG A 100 -17.59 -5.32 1.57
C ARG A 100 -16.71 -5.88 0.46
N ILE A 101 -15.40 -5.72 0.62
CA ILE A 101 -14.38 -6.26 -0.27
C ILE A 101 -13.65 -7.40 0.44
N GLY A 102 -13.51 -8.54 -0.23
CA GLY A 102 -12.67 -9.65 0.20
C GLY A 102 -11.43 -9.78 -0.67
N TRP A 103 -10.34 -10.22 -0.07
CA TRP A 103 -9.06 -10.45 -0.73
C TRP A 103 -8.70 -11.93 -0.61
N SER A 104 -8.45 -12.61 -1.72
CA SER A 104 -8.07 -14.02 -1.72
C SER A 104 -6.57 -14.24 -1.46
N THR A 105 -5.75 -13.24 -1.66
CA THR A 105 -4.29 -13.31 -1.48
C THR A 105 -3.68 -11.94 -1.28
N HIS A 106 -2.53 -11.89 -0.62
CA HIS A 106 -1.64 -10.71 -0.56
C HIS A 106 -0.63 -10.69 -1.72
N GLY A 107 -0.59 -11.76 -2.52
CA GLY A 107 0.34 -11.88 -3.65
C GLY A 107 -0.10 -11.06 -4.87
N HIS A 108 0.84 -10.89 -5.77
CA HIS A 108 0.58 -10.31 -7.08
C HIS A 108 -0.07 -11.36 -7.99
N SER A 109 -0.92 -10.91 -8.92
CA SER A 109 -1.45 -11.73 -9.99
C SER A 109 -0.80 -11.31 -11.31
N ALA A 110 -0.66 -12.27 -12.24
CA ALA A 110 -0.18 -12.01 -13.59
C ALA A 110 -1.35 -11.67 -14.55
N VAL A 111 -2.36 -10.97 -14.04
CA VAL A 111 -3.51 -10.54 -14.85
C VAL A 111 -3.14 -9.27 -15.59
N ASP A 112 -3.56 -9.20 -16.86
CA ASP A 112 -3.43 -7.98 -17.65
C ASP A 112 -4.12 -6.79 -16.98
N VAL A 113 -3.48 -5.65 -17.04
CA VAL A 113 -4.02 -4.39 -16.53
C VAL A 113 -4.11 -3.37 -17.65
N ASN A 114 -5.16 -2.55 -17.63
CA ASN A 114 -5.35 -1.52 -18.64
C ASN A 114 -4.39 -0.35 -18.40
N VAL A 115 -3.74 0.08 -19.49
CA VAL A 115 -2.99 1.35 -19.54
C VAL A 115 -3.79 2.30 -20.41
N TYR A 116 -4.01 3.52 -19.92
CA TYR A 116 -4.78 4.55 -20.62
C TYR A 116 -3.86 5.69 -21.04
N SER A 117 -4.12 6.24 -22.23
CA SER A 117 -3.41 7.40 -22.75
C SER A 117 -4.42 8.43 -23.26
N SER A 118 -4.11 9.71 -23.05
CA SER A 118 -4.86 10.82 -23.68
C SER A 118 -4.56 10.98 -25.16
N GLY A 119 -3.65 10.18 -25.71
CA GLY A 119 -3.17 10.28 -27.08
C GLY A 119 -1.90 11.13 -27.21
N GLY A 120 -1.48 11.32 -28.45
CA GLY A 120 -0.27 12.06 -28.79
C GLY A 120 0.73 11.20 -29.60
N PRO A 121 1.79 11.80 -30.15
CA PRO A 121 2.80 11.11 -30.95
C PRO A 121 3.46 9.96 -30.15
N GLY A 122 3.62 8.81 -30.79
CA GLY A 122 4.28 7.65 -30.20
C GLY A 122 3.39 6.76 -29.34
N THR A 123 2.18 7.19 -28.93
CA THR A 123 1.26 6.38 -28.12
C THR A 123 0.72 5.14 -28.83
N GLU A 124 0.85 5.07 -30.16
CA GLU A 124 0.56 3.89 -30.96
C GLU A 124 1.43 2.69 -30.59
N LYS A 125 2.64 2.92 -30.02
CA LYS A 125 3.58 1.86 -29.61
C LYS A 125 3.09 1.04 -28.41
N ILE A 126 2.15 1.62 -27.62
CA ILE A 126 1.59 0.98 -26.43
C ILE A 126 0.11 0.63 -26.61
N ARG A 127 -0.37 0.52 -27.84
CA ARG A 127 -1.74 0.08 -28.14
C ARG A 127 -1.85 -1.44 -28.19
N GLY A 128 -2.98 -1.94 -27.72
CA GLY A 128 -3.27 -3.37 -27.71
C GLY A 128 -2.64 -4.07 -26.52
N ASN A 129 -2.36 -5.36 -26.67
CA ASN A 129 -1.70 -6.14 -25.63
C ASN A 129 -0.19 -6.03 -25.80
N VAL A 130 0.48 -5.40 -24.87
CA VAL A 130 1.92 -5.13 -24.88
C VAL A 130 2.56 -5.58 -23.56
N GLU A 131 3.84 -5.89 -23.60
CA GLU A 131 4.59 -6.20 -22.40
C GLU A 131 4.80 -4.95 -21.53
N ASN A 132 4.81 -5.12 -20.21
CA ASN A 132 5.08 -4.02 -19.29
C ASN A 132 6.42 -3.30 -19.59
N THR A 133 7.41 -4.04 -20.09
CA THR A 133 8.70 -3.48 -20.53
C THR A 133 8.57 -2.54 -21.73
N ASP A 134 7.54 -2.70 -22.57
CA ASP A 134 7.33 -1.82 -23.72
C ASP A 134 6.77 -0.45 -23.29
N VAL A 135 6.01 -0.41 -22.21
CA VAL A 135 5.62 0.86 -21.57
C VAL A 135 6.87 1.60 -21.07
N GLY A 136 7.82 0.88 -20.45
CA GLY A 136 9.09 1.45 -20.00
C GLY A 136 9.95 1.96 -21.17
N LYS A 137 10.00 1.24 -22.31
CA LYS A 137 10.70 1.68 -23.52
C LYS A 137 10.07 2.94 -24.09
N PHE A 138 8.73 2.97 -24.19
CA PHE A 138 8.01 4.15 -24.64
C PHE A 138 8.33 5.39 -23.80
N LEU A 139 8.32 5.25 -22.46
CA LEU A 139 8.62 6.36 -21.56
C LEU A 139 10.06 6.88 -21.74
N ARG A 140 11.05 5.99 -21.89
CA ARG A 140 12.43 6.38 -22.13
C ARG A 140 12.60 7.16 -23.44
N GLU A 141 11.97 6.68 -24.50
CA GLU A 141 12.00 7.34 -25.81
C GLU A 141 11.29 8.69 -25.77
N TYR A 142 10.10 8.75 -25.12
CA TYR A 142 9.32 9.97 -25.01
C TYR A 142 10.03 11.07 -24.19
N LEU A 143 10.72 10.69 -23.14
CA LEU A 143 11.44 11.60 -22.25
C LEU A 143 12.89 11.82 -22.68
N GLU A 144 13.34 11.17 -23.76
CA GLU A 144 14.72 11.23 -24.25
C GLU A 144 15.77 10.92 -23.18
N VAL A 145 15.49 9.93 -22.31
CA VAL A 145 16.34 9.56 -21.18
C VAL A 145 17.31 8.45 -21.55
N ASP A 146 18.61 8.67 -21.35
CA ASP A 146 19.65 7.64 -21.46
C ASP A 146 19.80 6.87 -20.14
N VAL A 147 19.10 5.74 -20.04
CA VAL A 147 19.13 4.87 -18.86
C VAL A 147 20.49 4.17 -18.70
N ASP A 148 21.22 3.93 -19.79
CA ASP A 148 22.52 3.25 -19.73
C ASP A 148 23.59 4.18 -19.16
N GLU A 149 23.55 5.46 -19.51
CA GLU A 149 24.44 6.48 -18.94
C GLU A 149 24.18 6.66 -17.44
N ILE A 150 22.93 6.86 -17.04
CA ILE A 150 22.52 6.97 -15.63
C ILE A 150 22.92 5.72 -14.84
N THR A 151 22.73 4.54 -15.43
CA THR A 151 23.11 3.27 -14.79
C THR A 151 24.63 3.18 -14.55
N LYS A 152 25.45 3.63 -15.50
CA LYS A 152 26.91 3.68 -15.32
C LYS A 152 27.30 4.64 -14.21
N GLU A 153 26.69 5.83 -14.19
CA GLU A 153 26.93 6.84 -13.16
C GLU A 153 26.54 6.33 -11.76
N LEU A 154 25.37 5.76 -11.60
CA LEU A 154 24.90 5.18 -10.34
C LEU A 154 25.81 4.04 -9.87
N ARG A 155 26.20 3.14 -10.76
CA ARG A 155 27.15 2.05 -10.42
C ARG A 155 28.49 2.57 -9.95
N GLN A 156 28.98 3.69 -10.48
CA GLN A 156 30.21 4.31 -10.02
C GLN A 156 30.04 4.94 -8.63
N LYS A 157 28.93 5.62 -8.39
CA LYS A 157 28.60 6.22 -7.09
C LYS A 157 28.33 5.18 -6.00
N MET A 158 27.67 4.06 -6.35
CA MET A 158 27.36 2.98 -5.42
C MET A 158 28.55 2.10 -5.04
N LYS A 159 29.68 2.16 -5.76
CA LYS A 159 30.90 1.41 -5.41
C LYS A 159 31.57 1.89 -4.12
N VAL A 160 31.12 3.01 -3.57
CA VAL A 160 31.63 3.53 -2.31
C VAL A 160 30.64 3.17 -1.19
N GLY A 161 30.70 1.94 -0.70
CA GLY A 161 30.13 1.57 0.61
C GLY A 161 28.87 0.70 0.66
N THR A 162 28.38 0.18 -0.46
CA THR A 162 27.26 -0.78 -0.43
C THR A 162 27.75 -2.21 -0.63
N PRO A 163 27.38 -3.19 0.25
CA PRO A 163 27.69 -4.58 0.01
C PRO A 163 27.06 -5.05 -1.32
N PRO A 164 27.68 -5.99 -2.03
CA PRO A 164 27.12 -6.51 -3.27
C PRO A 164 25.76 -7.14 -2.95
N ILE A 165 24.73 -6.63 -3.62
CA ILE A 165 23.40 -7.25 -3.60
C ILE A 165 23.58 -8.58 -4.33
N SER A 166 23.57 -9.69 -3.59
CA SER A 166 23.61 -11.01 -4.19
C SER A 166 22.36 -11.21 -5.04
N ALA A 167 22.51 -11.81 -6.21
CA ALA A 167 21.42 -12.06 -7.16
C ALA A 167 20.30 -12.97 -6.60
N GLU A 168 20.48 -13.53 -5.40
CA GLU A 168 19.57 -14.45 -4.75
C GLU A 168 18.57 -13.80 -3.77
N GLY A 169 18.56 -12.50 -3.59
CA GLY A 169 17.90 -11.99 -2.41
C GLY A 169 17.24 -10.63 -2.46
N ILE A 170 16.73 -10.15 -3.57
CA ILE A 170 15.69 -9.14 -3.50
C ILE A 170 14.32 -9.84 -3.45
N ALA A 171 14.10 -10.62 -2.41
CA ALA A 171 12.76 -10.80 -1.91
C ALA A 171 12.35 -9.45 -1.33
N PHE A 172 11.55 -8.70 -2.08
CA PHE A 172 10.92 -7.48 -1.59
C PHE A 172 9.98 -7.85 -0.44
N GLN A 173 10.53 -7.91 0.76
CA GLN A 173 9.80 -8.20 2.00
C GLN A 173 9.13 -6.95 2.53
N GLY A 174 8.54 -6.13 1.69
CA GLY A 174 7.55 -5.14 2.07
C GLY A 174 7.86 -4.18 3.24
N HIS A 175 9.14 -3.96 3.60
CA HIS A 175 9.54 -3.02 4.64
C HIS A 175 10.41 -1.89 4.08
N PRO A 176 9.82 -0.85 3.49
CA PRO A 176 10.57 0.32 3.03
C PRO A 176 11.24 1.11 4.18
N LEU A 177 10.81 0.87 5.42
CA LEU A 177 11.17 1.70 6.57
C LEU A 177 12.56 1.42 7.15
N GLU A 178 13.08 0.22 7.03
CA GLU A 178 14.43 -0.11 7.53
C GLU A 178 15.51 0.68 6.77
N TRP A 179 15.31 0.93 5.49
CA TRP A 179 16.23 1.71 4.65
C TRP A 179 16.31 3.19 5.02
N LEU A 180 15.20 3.77 5.46
CA LEU A 180 15.15 5.18 5.89
C LEU A 180 15.78 5.36 7.28
N MET A 181 15.65 4.39 8.17
CA MET A 181 16.19 4.46 9.53
C MET A 181 17.69 4.19 9.61
N GLU A 182 18.29 3.44 8.67
CA GLU A 182 19.75 3.24 8.62
C GLU A 182 20.50 4.47 8.05
N GLY A 183 19.84 5.29 7.25
CA GLY A 183 20.41 6.55 6.71
C GLY A 183 20.66 7.61 7.79
N GLU A 184 19.80 7.70 8.79
CA GLU A 184 19.92 8.72 9.86
C GLU A 184 20.95 8.36 10.95
N LYS A 185 21.37 7.11 11.07
CA LYS A 185 22.40 6.70 12.02
C LYS A 185 23.84 6.95 11.56
N ARG A 186 24.03 7.50 10.36
CA ARG A 186 25.35 7.75 9.76
C ARG A 186 25.62 9.22 9.39
N ALA A 187 24.81 10.15 9.88
CA ALA A 187 25.03 11.58 9.74
C ALA A 187 25.60 12.20 11.04
#